data_b2bac2830b3f96ee4b724b20eb4d99c7
#
_entry.id   b2bac2830b3f96ee4b724b20eb4d99c7
#
_cell.length_a   1.000
_cell.length_b   1.000
_cell.length_c   1.000
_cell.angle_alpha   90.00
_cell.angle_beta   90.00
_cell.angle_gamma   90.00
#
_symmetry.space_group_name_H-M   'P 1'
#
loop_
_entity.id
_entity.type
_entity.pdbx_description
1 polymer ?
#
loop_
_entity_poly.entity_id
_entity_poly.type
_entity_poly.pdbx_seq_one_letter_code
_entity_poly.pdbx_strand_id
1 'polypeptide(L)'
;MFVREKRVRYKNKDFYFDASLLRITRTEPHFHKSDLEMVFCLDGEVSLTAGHQHVNLRAGDLFSVDYRDIHYLQAEGDNLVLVFHIDLMRTPLPWERLKYQFLTCETVHCSPYQQEAMRRVKDLVFSLSFVCLTEDFSPACDAAAESLIRTLVEDFNFQNYKAPAEIIDNPSSERFERVLAYCCENYSSRITAAGLAEAEHIDANYFSRFIRNTIFISFDSFLKYIRCYEAEHLLLTTDLSNTEISYRCGFSSPRYFYAAFDAWWGCTPHAHREHYQAYMEQPCEMTLIDPAEALPLLQHFITRWHIEKTMRT
;
A
#
# COMPACT_ATOMS: atom_id res chain seq x y z
N MET A 1 -4.15 23.17 -7.01
CA MET A 1 -4.01 22.66 -5.62
C MET A 1 -3.11 21.46 -5.69
N PHE A 2 -2.33 21.14 -4.62
CA PHE A 2 -1.41 20.00 -4.60
C PHE A 2 -1.80 19.02 -3.50
N VAL A 3 -1.64 17.75 -3.76
CA VAL A 3 -1.78 16.69 -2.76
C VAL A 3 -0.72 16.89 -1.67
N ARG A 4 -1.11 16.67 -0.42
CA ARG A 4 -0.26 16.93 0.74
C ARG A 4 -0.06 15.68 1.59
N GLU A 5 1.06 15.65 2.29
CA GLU A 5 1.31 14.70 3.37
C GLU A 5 0.26 14.89 4.47
N LYS A 6 -0.39 13.80 4.87
CA LYS A 6 -1.27 13.75 6.03
C LYS A 6 -0.58 12.97 7.14
N ARG A 7 -0.32 13.62 8.24
CA ARG A 7 0.32 12.99 9.39
C ARG A 7 -0.72 12.32 10.28
N VAL A 8 -0.46 11.07 10.60
CA VAL A 8 -1.28 10.34 11.57
C VAL A 8 -1.01 10.88 12.98
N ARG A 9 -2.08 11.10 13.74
CA ARG A 9 -2.00 11.49 15.15
C ARG A 9 -2.31 10.28 16.01
N TYR A 10 -1.27 9.63 16.48
CA TYR A 10 -1.37 8.50 17.38
C TYR A 10 -1.91 8.93 18.74
N LYS A 11 -2.99 8.28 19.22
CA LYS A 11 -3.61 8.55 20.53
C LYS A 11 -2.64 8.24 21.65
N ASN A 12 -1.97 7.09 21.58
CA ASN A 12 -0.89 6.73 22.49
C ASN A 12 0.46 6.84 21.76
N LYS A 13 1.34 7.72 22.28
CA LYS A 13 2.64 7.99 21.67
C LYS A 13 3.69 6.91 21.90
N ASP A 14 3.45 6.01 22.82
CA ASP A 14 4.36 4.89 23.13
C ASP A 14 4.19 3.75 22.11
N PHE A 15 3.05 3.70 21.43
CA PHE A 15 2.76 2.70 20.39
C PHE A 15 2.85 3.31 18.99
N TYR A 16 3.14 2.47 18.01
CA TYR A 16 3.34 2.84 16.61
C TYR A 16 2.16 2.44 15.69
N PHE A 17 1.00 2.19 16.28
CA PHE A 17 -0.26 1.92 15.55
C PHE A 17 -1.42 2.70 16.17
N ASP A 18 -2.44 2.97 15.36
CA ASP A 18 -3.69 3.60 15.79
C ASP A 18 -4.84 3.14 14.89
N ALA A 19 -6.06 3.27 15.38
CA ALA A 19 -7.28 2.90 14.67
C ALA A 19 -8.38 3.93 14.86
N SER A 20 -9.18 4.12 13.81
CA SER A 20 -10.34 5.00 13.81
C SER A 20 -11.49 4.39 13.01
N LEU A 21 -12.73 4.55 13.47
CA LEU A 21 -13.92 4.24 12.71
C LEU A 21 -14.46 5.52 12.06
N LEU A 22 -14.81 5.41 10.80
CA LEU A 22 -15.25 6.53 9.98
C LEU A 22 -16.53 6.17 9.21
N ARG A 23 -17.38 7.17 8.99
CA ARG A 23 -18.34 7.20 7.89
C ARG A 23 -17.80 8.15 6.84
N ILE A 24 -17.79 7.71 5.59
CA ILE A 24 -17.11 8.43 4.51
C ILE A 24 -18.10 8.72 3.40
N THR A 25 -18.24 9.98 3.02
CA THR A 25 -18.76 10.35 1.70
C THR A 25 -17.57 10.57 0.76
N ARG A 26 -16.53 11.30 1.25
CA ARG A 26 -15.37 11.62 0.44
C ARG A 26 -14.19 12.08 1.30
N THR A 27 -12.99 11.52 1.05
CA THR A 27 -11.77 11.99 1.68
C THR A 27 -10.93 12.85 0.72
N GLU A 28 -10.10 13.73 1.27
CA GLU A 28 -9.10 14.47 0.49
C GLU A 28 -7.99 13.54 0.03
N PRO A 29 -7.51 13.65 -1.24
CA PRO A 29 -6.32 12.93 -1.68
C PRO A 29 -5.11 13.29 -0.82
N HIS A 30 -4.42 12.29 -0.31
CA HIS A 30 -3.27 12.47 0.56
C HIS A 30 -2.31 11.28 0.46
N PHE A 31 -1.17 11.39 1.12
CA PHE A 31 -0.22 10.30 1.32
C PHE A 31 0.38 10.36 2.72
N HIS A 32 0.92 9.27 3.18
CA HIS A 32 1.67 9.17 4.42
C HIS A 32 3.15 8.97 4.14
N LYS A 33 4.02 9.50 4.99
CA LYS A 33 5.46 9.46 4.77
C LYS A 33 6.11 8.17 5.24
N SER A 34 5.54 7.58 6.28
CA SER A 34 6.05 6.36 6.91
C SER A 34 4.93 5.42 7.40
N ASP A 35 3.67 5.86 7.29
CA ASP A 35 2.55 5.07 7.80
C ASP A 35 1.98 4.18 6.70
N LEU A 36 1.88 2.89 6.97
CA LEU A 36 1.02 1.97 6.25
C LEU A 36 -0.41 2.23 6.73
N GLU A 37 -1.33 2.45 5.81
CA GLU A 37 -2.76 2.55 6.10
C GLU A 37 -3.48 1.27 5.66
N MET A 38 -4.30 0.71 6.53
CA MET A 38 -5.16 -0.42 6.21
C MET A 38 -6.61 0.02 6.30
N VAL A 39 -7.32 -0.06 5.19
CA VAL A 39 -8.72 0.31 5.06
C VAL A 39 -9.57 -0.95 5.09
N PHE A 40 -10.44 -1.07 6.07
CA PHE A 40 -11.35 -2.19 6.22
C PHE A 40 -12.80 -1.70 6.11
N CYS A 41 -13.54 -2.15 5.10
CA CYS A 41 -14.96 -1.89 4.98
C CYS A 41 -15.73 -2.81 5.92
N LEU A 42 -16.33 -2.26 6.98
CA LEU A 42 -17.13 -3.02 7.95
C LEU A 42 -18.60 -3.14 7.51
N ASP A 43 -19.15 -2.10 6.88
CA ASP A 43 -20.50 -2.06 6.36
C ASP A 43 -20.60 -1.18 5.13
N GLY A 44 -21.55 -1.47 4.24
CA GLY A 44 -21.73 -0.75 2.99
C GLY A 44 -20.68 -1.05 1.93
N GLU A 45 -20.36 -0.04 1.11
CA GLU A 45 -19.38 -0.11 0.03
C GLU A 45 -18.63 1.22 -0.07
N VAL A 46 -17.31 1.16 -0.25
CA VAL A 46 -16.45 2.33 -0.49
C VAL A 46 -15.50 2.06 -1.65
N SER A 47 -15.34 3.07 -2.50
CA SER A 47 -14.31 3.07 -3.53
C SER A 47 -13.02 3.65 -2.96
N LEU A 48 -11.91 2.95 -3.19
CA LEU A 48 -10.56 3.38 -2.82
C LEU A 48 -9.74 3.52 -4.10
N THR A 49 -9.07 4.66 -4.24
CA THR A 49 -8.04 4.88 -5.26
C THR A 49 -6.72 5.06 -4.56
N ALA A 50 -5.71 4.25 -4.93
CA ALA A 50 -4.35 4.32 -4.42
C ALA A 50 -3.36 4.12 -5.58
N GLY A 51 -2.61 5.18 -5.91
CA GLY A 51 -1.76 5.19 -7.09
C GLY A 51 -2.55 4.84 -8.37
N HIS A 52 -2.12 3.78 -9.06
CA HIS A 52 -2.79 3.29 -10.27
C HIS A 52 -3.93 2.29 -9.99
N GLN A 53 -4.16 1.93 -8.74
CA GLN A 53 -5.19 0.97 -8.34
C GLN A 53 -6.50 1.68 -8.01
N HIS A 54 -7.60 1.10 -8.47
CA HIS A 54 -8.94 1.53 -8.12
C HIS A 54 -9.76 0.30 -7.75
N VAL A 55 -10.23 0.24 -6.51
CA VAL A 55 -10.95 -0.92 -5.97
C VAL A 55 -12.22 -0.49 -5.24
N ASN A 56 -13.26 -1.33 -5.34
CA ASN A 56 -14.47 -1.19 -4.56
C ASN A 56 -14.43 -2.20 -3.42
N LEU A 57 -14.38 -1.70 -2.19
CA LEU A 57 -14.39 -2.48 -0.98
C LEU A 57 -15.80 -2.62 -0.46
N ARG A 58 -16.26 -3.85 -0.28
CA ARG A 58 -17.55 -4.19 0.35
C ARG A 58 -17.35 -4.65 1.77
N ALA A 59 -18.45 -4.77 2.50
CA ALA A 59 -18.41 -5.27 3.87
C ALA A 59 -17.63 -6.58 3.97
N GLY A 60 -16.57 -6.57 4.76
CA GLY A 60 -15.61 -7.66 4.92
C GLY A 60 -14.31 -7.51 4.13
N ASP A 61 -14.21 -6.56 3.20
CA ASP A 61 -13.00 -6.33 2.42
C ASP A 61 -12.00 -5.45 3.16
N LEU A 62 -10.72 -5.77 2.95
CA LEU A 62 -9.56 -5.08 3.45
C LEU A 62 -8.64 -4.70 2.27
N PHE A 63 -8.02 -3.53 2.34
CA PHE A 63 -6.98 -3.09 1.44
C PHE A 63 -5.88 -2.36 2.22
N SER A 64 -4.62 -2.71 1.97
CA SER A 64 -3.47 -1.96 2.48
C SER A 64 -3.01 -0.92 1.47
N VAL A 65 -2.89 0.32 1.93
CA VAL A 65 -2.28 1.43 1.19
C VAL A 65 -0.86 1.59 1.67
N ASP A 66 0.09 1.46 0.76
CA ASP A 66 1.50 1.58 1.10
C ASP A 66 1.86 3.03 1.49
N TYR A 67 2.90 3.18 2.31
CA TYR A 67 3.43 4.51 2.59
C TYR A 67 3.81 5.21 1.27
N ARG A 68 3.59 6.52 1.20
CA ARG A 68 3.74 7.35 -0.01
C ARG A 68 2.71 7.14 -1.11
N ASP A 69 1.89 6.09 -1.12
CA ASP A 69 0.81 5.99 -2.10
C ASP A 69 -0.17 7.15 -1.93
N ILE A 70 -0.38 7.89 -3.02
CA ILE A 70 -1.39 8.93 -3.05
C ILE A 70 -2.75 8.26 -3.17
N HIS A 71 -3.61 8.48 -2.18
CA HIS A 71 -4.88 7.77 -2.09
C HIS A 71 -6.02 8.65 -1.59
N TYR A 72 -7.23 8.21 -1.88
CA TYR A 72 -8.48 8.77 -1.39
C TYR A 72 -9.59 7.73 -1.40
N LEU A 73 -10.62 8.00 -0.59
CA LEU A 73 -11.83 7.17 -0.46
C LEU A 73 -13.06 7.98 -0.84
N GLN A 74 -14.05 7.33 -1.43
CA GLN A 74 -15.37 7.90 -1.68
C GLN A 74 -16.46 6.82 -1.57
N ALA A 75 -17.65 7.24 -1.18
CA ALA A 75 -18.84 6.39 -1.12
C ALA A 75 -20.10 7.18 -1.45
N GLU A 76 -21.11 6.48 -2.00
CA GLU A 76 -22.40 7.11 -2.36
C GLU A 76 -23.49 6.81 -1.31
N GLY A 77 -23.29 5.83 -0.44
CA GLY A 77 -24.30 5.40 0.55
C GLY A 77 -23.73 5.27 1.95
N ASP A 78 -24.59 4.82 2.85
CA ASP A 78 -24.19 4.52 4.23
C ASP A 78 -23.07 3.49 4.24
N ASN A 79 -22.06 3.77 5.03
CA ASN A 79 -20.90 2.90 5.18
C ASN A 79 -20.30 3.00 6.57
N LEU A 80 -19.48 2.01 6.92
CA LEU A 80 -18.65 2.02 8.12
C LEU A 80 -17.28 1.48 7.74
N VAL A 81 -16.26 2.28 7.97
CA VAL A 81 -14.88 1.98 7.61
C VAL A 81 -14.00 2.03 8.84
N LEU A 82 -13.23 0.98 9.06
CA LEU A 82 -12.12 0.96 10.00
C LEU A 82 -10.85 1.34 9.23
N VAL A 83 -10.19 2.40 9.66
CA VAL A 83 -8.87 2.80 9.18
C VAL A 83 -7.84 2.53 10.26
N PHE A 84 -6.86 1.70 9.94
CA PHE A 84 -5.79 1.28 10.85
C PHE A 84 -4.44 1.74 10.29
N HIS A 85 -3.65 2.42 11.10
CA HIS A 85 -2.32 2.93 10.73
C HIS A 85 -1.22 2.25 11.50
N ILE A 86 -0.08 2.02 10.83
CA ILE A 86 1.18 1.58 11.45
C ILE A 86 2.31 2.48 10.95
N ASP A 87 3.00 3.16 11.87
CA ASP A 87 4.24 3.90 11.55
C ASP A 87 5.40 2.91 11.38
N LEU A 88 5.74 2.62 10.14
CA LEU A 88 6.78 1.66 9.78
C LEU A 88 8.19 2.07 10.26
N MET A 89 8.45 3.37 10.46
CA MET A 89 9.73 3.86 10.98
C MET A 89 9.91 3.59 12.48
N ARG A 90 8.82 3.39 13.21
CA ARG A 90 8.84 3.14 14.67
C ARG A 90 8.74 1.67 15.03
N THR A 91 8.56 0.80 14.04
CA THR A 91 8.47 -0.65 14.26
C THR A 91 9.81 -1.25 14.67
N PRO A 92 9.83 -2.44 15.30
CA PRO A 92 11.07 -3.15 15.61
C PRO A 92 11.84 -3.63 14.38
N LEU A 93 11.17 -3.73 13.23
CA LEU A 93 11.83 -4.12 11.97
C LEU A 93 12.63 -2.95 11.40
N PRO A 94 13.84 -3.20 10.86
CA PRO A 94 14.65 -2.16 10.28
C PRO A 94 13.93 -1.46 9.12
N TRP A 95 13.83 -0.12 9.18
CA TRP A 95 13.25 0.69 8.11
C TRP A 95 13.86 0.40 6.73
N GLU A 96 15.17 0.14 6.68
CA GLU A 96 15.88 -0.21 5.45
C GLU A 96 15.33 -1.47 4.77
N ARG A 97 14.69 -2.36 5.52
CA ARG A 97 14.02 -3.57 4.98
C ARG A 97 12.58 -3.29 4.57
N LEU A 98 11.92 -2.31 5.18
CA LEU A 98 10.50 -2.00 4.96
C LEU A 98 10.29 -0.99 3.83
N LYS A 99 11.20 -0.01 3.69
CA LYS A 99 11.02 1.14 2.78
C LYS A 99 10.88 0.79 1.28
N TYR A 100 11.22 -0.43 0.88
CA TYR A 100 11.07 -0.89 -0.51
C TYR A 100 10.17 -2.12 -0.62
N GLN A 101 9.48 -2.50 0.45
CA GLN A 101 8.47 -3.55 0.38
C GLN A 101 7.19 -2.95 -0.24
N PHE A 102 6.78 -3.44 -1.40
CA PHE A 102 5.47 -3.15 -1.95
C PHE A 102 4.50 -4.17 -1.36
N LEU A 103 3.74 -3.73 -0.34
CA LEU A 103 2.81 -4.59 0.37
C LEU A 103 1.47 -4.66 -0.38
N THR A 104 1.04 -5.87 -0.71
CA THR A 104 -0.18 -6.12 -1.51
C THR A 104 -1.24 -6.84 -0.70
N CYS A 105 -1.44 -6.43 0.55
CA CYS A 105 -2.43 -7.05 1.43
C CYS A 105 -3.83 -6.53 1.11
N GLU A 106 -4.55 -7.26 0.27
CA GLU A 106 -5.92 -6.94 -0.13
C GLU A 106 -6.77 -8.19 -0.27
N THR A 107 -8.09 -8.05 -0.04
CA THR A 107 -9.02 -9.17 -0.14
C THR A 107 -9.59 -9.38 -1.53
N VAL A 108 -9.69 -8.33 -2.33
CA VAL A 108 -10.37 -8.36 -3.65
C VAL A 108 -9.68 -9.30 -4.62
N HIS A 109 -8.33 -9.34 -4.61
CA HIS A 109 -7.53 -10.21 -5.45
C HIS A 109 -6.69 -11.22 -4.64
N CYS A 110 -7.07 -11.46 -3.38
CA CYS A 110 -6.35 -12.38 -2.48
C CYS A 110 -6.27 -13.79 -3.08
N SER A 111 -5.04 -14.29 -3.22
CA SER A 111 -4.83 -15.62 -3.75
C SER A 111 -5.27 -16.71 -2.77
N PRO A 112 -5.65 -17.92 -3.24
CA PRO A 112 -5.99 -19.04 -2.33
C PRO A 112 -4.90 -19.35 -1.30
N TYR A 113 -3.62 -19.15 -1.65
CA TYR A 113 -2.47 -19.39 -0.75
C TYR A 113 -2.35 -18.38 0.38
N GLN A 114 -2.89 -17.17 0.19
CA GLN A 114 -2.84 -16.07 1.16
C GLN A 114 -4.04 -16.04 2.12
N GLN A 115 -5.04 -16.89 1.92
CA GLN A 115 -6.28 -16.81 2.71
C GLN A 115 -6.06 -17.00 4.22
N GLU A 116 -5.14 -17.88 4.62
CA GLU A 116 -4.84 -18.10 6.05
C GLU A 116 -4.10 -16.90 6.64
N ALA A 117 -3.10 -16.36 5.92
CA ALA A 117 -2.42 -15.15 6.30
C ALA A 117 -3.38 -13.94 6.37
N MET A 118 -4.31 -13.83 5.41
CA MET A 118 -5.35 -12.79 5.41
C MET A 118 -6.26 -12.89 6.63
N ARG A 119 -6.66 -14.11 7.04
CA ARG A 119 -7.42 -14.30 8.29
C ARG A 119 -6.64 -13.80 9.49
N ARG A 120 -5.35 -14.14 9.58
CA ARG A 120 -4.47 -13.69 10.66
C ARG A 120 -4.32 -12.17 10.68
N VAL A 121 -4.12 -11.54 9.51
CA VAL A 121 -4.06 -10.08 9.39
C VAL A 121 -5.35 -9.45 9.93
N LYS A 122 -6.52 -9.92 9.50
CA LYS A 122 -7.81 -9.39 9.96
C LYS A 122 -7.99 -9.55 11.47
N ASP A 123 -7.68 -10.71 12.03
CA ASP A 123 -7.78 -10.97 13.47
C ASP A 123 -6.86 -10.02 14.28
N LEU A 124 -5.62 -9.78 13.80
CA LEU A 124 -4.67 -8.86 14.44
C LEU A 124 -5.12 -7.40 14.32
N VAL A 125 -5.58 -6.97 13.14
CA VAL A 125 -6.10 -5.61 12.94
C VAL A 125 -7.28 -5.34 13.86
N PHE A 126 -8.23 -6.28 13.99
CA PHE A 126 -9.37 -6.12 14.90
C PHE A 126 -8.95 -6.05 16.36
N SER A 127 -8.05 -6.94 16.80
CA SER A 127 -7.56 -6.97 18.18
C SER A 127 -6.85 -5.67 18.55
N LEU A 128 -5.97 -5.17 17.68
CA LEU A 128 -5.24 -3.92 17.90
C LEU A 128 -6.17 -2.71 17.81
N SER A 129 -7.15 -2.72 16.90
CA SER A 129 -8.16 -1.65 16.81
C SER A 129 -9.02 -1.56 18.06
N PHE A 130 -9.39 -2.71 18.63
CA PHE A 130 -10.12 -2.75 19.88
C PHE A 130 -9.30 -2.09 21.02
N VAL A 131 -8.01 -2.40 21.11
CA VAL A 131 -7.09 -1.77 22.08
C VAL A 131 -7.02 -0.25 21.88
N CYS A 132 -6.94 0.22 20.60
CA CYS A 132 -6.92 1.65 20.31
C CYS A 132 -8.22 2.38 20.74
N LEU A 133 -9.37 1.69 20.66
CA LEU A 133 -10.67 2.29 21.04
C LEU A 133 -10.92 2.24 22.55
N THR A 134 -10.40 1.24 23.25
CA THR A 134 -10.52 1.11 24.70
C THR A 134 -9.39 1.77 25.47
N GLU A 135 -8.31 2.15 24.78
CA GLU A 135 -7.05 2.65 25.38
C GLU A 135 -6.39 1.65 26.36
N ASP A 136 -6.73 0.34 26.24
CA ASP A 136 -6.18 -0.72 27.09
C ASP A 136 -4.87 -1.29 26.51
N PHE A 137 -3.88 -0.42 26.41
CA PHE A 137 -2.57 -0.74 25.89
C PHE A 137 -1.74 -1.56 26.88
N SER A 138 -1.08 -2.59 26.37
CA SER A 138 -0.18 -3.46 27.15
C SER A 138 1.02 -3.91 26.31
N PRO A 139 2.09 -4.42 26.90
CA PRO A 139 3.24 -4.96 26.14
C PRO A 139 2.87 -6.09 25.15
N ALA A 140 1.76 -6.78 25.35
CA ALA A 140 1.27 -7.79 24.42
C ALA A 140 0.86 -7.19 23.06
N CYS A 141 0.50 -5.89 23.04
CA CYS A 141 0.12 -5.19 21.81
C CYS A 141 1.31 -5.00 20.87
N ASP A 142 2.52 -4.80 21.40
CA ASP A 142 3.74 -4.71 20.59
C ASP A 142 4.02 -6.02 19.87
N ALA A 143 3.87 -7.15 20.55
CA ALA A 143 4.04 -8.48 19.95
C ALA A 143 2.98 -8.75 18.86
N ALA A 144 1.74 -8.32 19.08
CA ALA A 144 0.67 -8.45 18.08
C ALA A 144 0.93 -7.55 16.86
N ALA A 145 1.36 -6.31 17.05
CA ALA A 145 1.70 -5.39 15.99
C ALA A 145 2.93 -5.86 15.20
N GLU A 146 3.97 -6.38 15.88
CA GLU A 146 5.11 -7.00 15.20
C GLU A 146 4.70 -8.23 14.40
N SER A 147 3.82 -9.08 14.94
CA SER A 147 3.28 -10.24 14.21
C SER A 147 2.51 -9.83 12.96
N LEU A 148 1.73 -8.73 13.03
CA LEU A 148 1.03 -8.19 11.87
C LEU A 148 2.02 -7.76 10.77
N ILE A 149 3.05 -6.97 11.11
CA ILE A 149 4.04 -6.51 10.13
C ILE A 149 4.80 -7.68 9.52
N ARG A 150 5.21 -8.66 10.33
CA ARG A 150 5.87 -9.87 9.83
C ARG A 150 4.98 -10.61 8.83
N THR A 151 3.71 -10.82 9.15
CA THR A 151 2.76 -11.46 8.25
C THR A 151 2.61 -10.67 6.95
N LEU A 152 2.55 -9.33 7.01
CA LEU A 152 2.49 -8.48 5.81
C LEU A 152 3.74 -8.63 4.94
N VAL A 153 4.93 -8.60 5.54
CA VAL A 153 6.21 -8.72 4.82
C VAL A 153 6.44 -10.12 4.28
N GLU A 154 6.07 -11.17 5.01
CA GLU A 154 6.32 -12.55 4.62
C GLU A 154 5.29 -13.08 3.61
N ASP A 155 4.00 -12.74 3.76
CA ASP A 155 2.91 -13.31 2.98
C ASP A 155 2.34 -12.37 1.91
N PHE A 156 2.49 -11.05 2.07
CA PHE A 156 1.86 -10.03 1.21
C PHE A 156 2.83 -9.06 0.56
N ASN A 157 4.11 -9.39 0.49
CA ASN A 157 5.02 -8.64 -0.35
C ASN A 157 4.75 -8.93 -1.84
N PHE A 158 5.17 -8.02 -2.70
CA PHE A 158 4.96 -8.12 -4.13
C PHE A 158 5.47 -9.43 -4.76
N GLN A 159 6.51 -10.05 -4.20
CA GLN A 159 7.07 -11.31 -4.68
C GLN A 159 6.12 -12.50 -4.46
N ASN A 160 5.32 -12.47 -3.41
CA ASN A 160 4.47 -13.59 -2.99
C ASN A 160 3.05 -13.51 -3.56
N TYR A 161 2.74 -12.50 -4.37
CA TYR A 161 1.39 -12.29 -4.90
C TYR A 161 0.84 -13.48 -5.73
N LYS A 162 1.71 -14.23 -6.41
CA LYS A 162 1.30 -15.35 -7.29
C LYS A 162 1.87 -16.73 -6.91
N ALA A 163 2.71 -16.82 -5.89
CA ALA A 163 3.33 -18.07 -5.50
C ALA A 163 3.55 -18.15 -3.98
N PRO A 164 3.45 -19.35 -3.37
CA PRO A 164 3.83 -19.53 -1.97
C PRO A 164 5.28 -19.09 -1.73
N ALA A 165 5.55 -18.47 -0.57
CA ALA A 165 6.89 -18.06 -0.16
C ALA A 165 7.95 -19.20 -0.22
N GLU A 166 7.51 -20.45 -0.12
CA GLU A 166 8.35 -21.66 -0.19
C GLU A 166 8.96 -21.91 -1.58
N ILE A 167 8.50 -21.23 -2.64
CA ILE A 167 8.99 -21.44 -4.03
C ILE A 167 10.18 -20.53 -4.35
N ILE A 168 10.36 -19.45 -3.61
CA ILE A 168 11.48 -18.52 -3.82
C ILE A 168 12.55 -18.86 -2.79
N ASP A 169 13.68 -19.38 -3.25
CA ASP A 169 14.83 -19.67 -2.38
C ASP A 169 15.35 -18.35 -1.76
N ASN A 170 15.82 -18.42 -0.52
CA ASN A 170 16.27 -17.26 0.24
C ASN A 170 17.34 -16.40 -0.49
N PRO A 171 18.33 -16.97 -1.19
CA PRO A 171 19.31 -16.19 -1.97
C PRO A 171 18.70 -15.40 -3.13
N SER A 172 17.62 -15.91 -3.75
CA SER A 172 16.91 -15.20 -4.83
C SER A 172 16.09 -14.03 -4.28
N SER A 173 15.47 -14.20 -3.12
CA SER A 173 14.73 -13.13 -2.45
C SER A 173 15.66 -11.98 -2.05
N GLU A 174 16.79 -12.26 -1.39
CA GLU A 174 17.78 -11.25 -1.00
C GLU A 174 18.38 -10.53 -2.21
N ARG A 175 18.63 -11.23 -3.31
CA ARG A 175 19.08 -10.63 -4.57
C ARG A 175 18.04 -9.67 -5.10
N PHE A 176 16.77 -10.06 -5.10
CA PHE A 176 15.71 -9.18 -5.59
C PHE A 176 15.56 -7.94 -4.72
N GLU A 177 15.63 -8.06 -3.40
CA GLU A 177 15.61 -6.91 -2.48
C GLU A 177 16.74 -5.91 -2.79
N ARG A 178 17.98 -6.40 -3.05
CA ARG A 178 19.08 -5.50 -3.44
C ARG A 178 18.84 -4.82 -4.79
N VAL A 179 18.36 -5.55 -5.79
CA VAL A 179 18.02 -5.01 -7.11
C VAL A 179 16.91 -3.96 -7.00
N LEU A 180 15.87 -4.26 -6.22
CA LEU A 180 14.75 -3.35 -5.98
C LEU A 180 15.23 -2.06 -5.29
N ALA A 181 15.97 -2.18 -4.19
CA ALA A 181 16.53 -1.05 -3.46
C ALA A 181 17.39 -0.19 -4.37
N TYR A 182 18.29 -0.79 -5.14
CA TYR A 182 19.13 -0.06 -6.11
C TYR A 182 18.30 0.68 -7.15
N CYS A 183 17.26 0.05 -7.70
CA CYS A 183 16.37 0.68 -8.67
C CYS A 183 15.60 1.85 -8.07
N CYS A 184 15.07 1.70 -6.85
CA CYS A 184 14.34 2.77 -6.16
C CYS A 184 15.25 3.95 -5.76
N GLU A 185 16.50 3.70 -5.42
CA GLU A 185 17.45 4.76 -5.07
C GLU A 185 18.04 5.49 -6.30
N ASN A 186 18.10 4.80 -7.44
CA ASN A 186 18.81 5.29 -8.64
C ASN A 186 17.91 5.43 -9.87
N TYR A 187 16.58 5.39 -9.73
CA TYR A 187 15.63 5.39 -10.85
C TYR A 187 15.82 6.53 -11.87
N SER A 188 16.29 7.68 -11.40
CA SER A 188 16.56 8.85 -12.26
C SER A 188 17.78 8.68 -13.18
N SER A 189 18.65 7.71 -12.88
CA SER A 189 19.86 7.43 -13.62
C SER A 189 19.67 6.37 -14.70
N ARG A 190 20.69 6.16 -15.53
CA ARG A 190 20.69 5.08 -16.52
C ARG A 190 20.97 3.74 -15.84
N ILE A 191 19.94 2.92 -15.65
CA ILE A 191 20.05 1.54 -15.15
C ILE A 191 19.82 0.57 -16.30
N THR A 192 20.65 -0.48 -16.38
CA THR A 192 20.51 -1.54 -17.38
C THR A 192 20.51 -2.92 -16.74
N ALA A 193 19.78 -3.87 -17.32
CA ALA A 193 19.78 -5.26 -16.85
C ALA A 193 21.19 -5.88 -16.87
N ALA A 194 22.01 -5.54 -17.88
CA ALA A 194 23.39 -6.02 -17.97
C ALA A 194 24.26 -5.49 -16.84
N GLY A 195 24.16 -4.18 -16.52
CA GLY A 195 24.91 -3.58 -15.41
C GLY A 195 24.53 -4.15 -14.04
N LEU A 196 23.24 -4.46 -13.83
CA LEU A 196 22.78 -5.12 -12.59
C LEU A 196 23.22 -6.57 -12.53
N ALA A 197 23.20 -7.30 -13.66
CA ALA A 197 23.71 -8.66 -13.73
C ALA A 197 25.21 -8.72 -13.37
N GLU A 198 26.01 -7.77 -13.88
CA GLU A 198 27.43 -7.63 -13.54
C GLU A 198 27.63 -7.33 -12.04
N ALA A 199 26.86 -6.40 -11.48
CA ALA A 199 26.91 -6.06 -10.06
C ALA A 199 26.54 -7.23 -9.15
N GLU A 200 25.58 -8.07 -9.56
CA GLU A 200 25.17 -9.28 -8.84
C GLU A 200 25.99 -10.52 -9.20
N HIS A 201 27.05 -10.37 -9.99
CA HIS A 201 27.95 -11.46 -10.42
C HIS A 201 27.23 -12.64 -11.09
N ILE A 202 26.25 -12.35 -11.96
CA ILE A 202 25.47 -13.35 -12.70
C ILE A 202 25.40 -13.02 -14.19
N ASP A 203 25.07 -14.02 -15.00
CA ASP A 203 24.87 -13.83 -16.43
C ASP A 203 23.63 -12.99 -16.74
N ALA A 204 23.68 -12.15 -17.77
CA ALA A 204 22.60 -11.24 -18.14
C ALA A 204 21.30 -11.98 -18.57
N ASN A 205 21.41 -13.16 -19.20
CA ASN A 205 20.24 -13.95 -19.56
C ASN A 205 19.62 -14.61 -18.32
N TYR A 206 20.47 -15.04 -17.37
CA TYR A 206 20.00 -15.52 -16.09
C TYR A 206 19.29 -14.40 -15.32
N PHE A 207 19.86 -13.18 -15.23
CA PHE A 207 19.23 -12.03 -14.60
C PHE A 207 17.85 -11.72 -15.20
N SER A 208 17.74 -11.72 -16.53
CA SER A 208 16.46 -11.44 -17.21
C SER A 208 15.40 -12.50 -16.90
N ARG A 209 15.78 -13.77 -16.83
CA ARG A 209 14.88 -14.86 -16.41
C ARG A 209 14.52 -14.76 -14.93
N PHE A 210 15.50 -14.48 -14.08
CA PHE A 210 15.33 -14.29 -12.65
C PHE A 210 14.27 -13.20 -12.37
N ILE A 211 14.43 -11.99 -12.91
CA ILE A 211 13.46 -10.91 -12.74
C ILE A 211 12.08 -11.34 -13.22
N ARG A 212 11.97 -11.91 -14.42
CA ARG A 212 10.67 -12.34 -14.96
C ARG A 212 10.00 -13.41 -14.11
N ASN A 213 10.76 -14.33 -13.53
CA ASN A 213 10.22 -15.38 -12.67
C ASN A 213 9.83 -14.85 -11.29
N THR A 214 10.52 -13.81 -10.79
CA THR A 214 10.24 -13.21 -9.47
C THR A 214 9.03 -12.29 -9.51
N ILE A 215 8.91 -11.43 -10.53
CA ILE A 215 7.88 -10.39 -10.58
C ILE A 215 6.96 -10.47 -11.80
N PHE A 216 7.10 -11.51 -12.62
CA PHE A 216 6.26 -11.83 -13.78
C PHE A 216 6.23 -10.77 -14.90
N ILE A 217 7.09 -9.74 -14.82
CA ILE A 217 7.28 -8.72 -15.85
C ILE A 217 8.76 -8.57 -16.23
N SER A 218 9.05 -7.90 -17.34
CA SER A 218 10.42 -7.62 -17.75
C SER A 218 11.08 -6.57 -16.84
N PHE A 219 12.43 -6.59 -16.77
CA PHE A 219 13.18 -5.55 -16.06
C PHE A 219 12.86 -4.13 -16.56
N ASP A 220 12.73 -3.96 -17.86
CA ASP A 220 12.39 -2.66 -18.45
C ASP A 220 11.00 -2.17 -18.01
N SER A 221 10.00 -3.06 -17.96
CA SER A 221 8.66 -2.74 -17.46
C SER A 221 8.67 -2.40 -15.97
N PHE A 222 9.46 -3.14 -15.20
CA PHE A 222 9.63 -2.90 -13.77
C PHE A 222 10.27 -1.54 -13.47
N LEU A 223 11.37 -1.20 -14.16
CA LEU A 223 12.02 0.10 -13.99
C LEU A 223 11.12 1.26 -14.44
N LYS A 224 10.33 1.06 -15.50
CA LYS A 224 9.32 2.04 -15.93
C LYS A 224 8.24 2.22 -14.88
N TYR A 225 7.79 1.17 -14.22
CA TYR A 225 6.83 1.25 -13.12
C TYR A 225 7.37 2.12 -11.97
N ILE A 226 8.59 1.84 -11.47
CA ILE A 226 9.23 2.65 -10.42
C ILE A 226 9.33 4.12 -10.84
N ARG A 227 9.73 4.40 -12.07
CA ARG A 227 9.82 5.77 -12.59
C ARG A 227 8.46 6.47 -12.68
N CYS A 228 7.42 5.74 -13.09
CA CYS A 228 6.07 6.29 -13.14
C CYS A 228 5.49 6.53 -11.75
N TYR A 229 5.79 5.67 -10.79
CA TYR A 229 5.42 5.83 -9.39
C TYR A 229 6.00 7.14 -8.81
N GLU A 230 7.30 7.38 -9.00
CA GLU A 230 7.94 8.63 -8.60
C GLU A 230 7.44 9.84 -9.39
N ALA A 231 7.11 9.64 -10.69
CA ALA A 231 6.56 10.68 -11.52
C ALA A 231 5.16 11.09 -11.07
N GLU A 232 4.30 10.16 -10.64
CA GLU A 232 2.98 10.47 -10.07
C GLU A 232 3.11 11.36 -8.84
N HIS A 233 4.04 11.04 -7.94
CA HIS A 233 4.30 11.86 -6.76
C HIS A 233 4.67 13.30 -7.14
N LEU A 234 5.61 13.48 -8.06
CA LEU A 234 5.98 14.81 -8.54
C LEU A 234 4.82 15.52 -9.28
N LEU A 235 4.04 14.75 -10.04
CA LEU A 235 2.91 15.24 -10.81
C LEU A 235 1.82 15.84 -9.92
N LEU A 236 1.54 15.23 -8.78
CA LEU A 236 0.44 15.60 -7.89
C LEU A 236 0.86 16.51 -6.74
N THR A 237 2.16 16.55 -6.40
CA THR A 237 2.67 17.34 -5.26
C THR A 237 3.44 18.60 -5.66
N THR A 238 3.73 18.80 -6.96
CA THR A 238 4.50 19.94 -7.46
C THR A 238 3.87 20.61 -8.67
N ASP A 239 4.35 21.80 -9.02
CA ASP A 239 4.00 22.54 -10.24
C ASP A 239 4.89 22.23 -11.45
N LEU A 240 5.77 21.24 -11.34
CA LEU A 240 6.67 20.86 -12.41
C LEU A 240 5.89 20.48 -13.69
N SER A 241 6.43 20.88 -14.84
CA SER A 241 5.90 20.46 -16.13
C SER A 241 6.12 18.95 -16.35
N ASN A 242 5.25 18.33 -17.14
CA ASN A 242 5.39 16.92 -17.49
C ASN A 242 6.75 16.62 -18.17
N THR A 243 7.29 17.60 -18.91
CA THR A 243 8.61 17.49 -19.50
C THR A 243 9.73 17.42 -18.45
N GLU A 244 9.69 18.30 -17.44
CA GLU A 244 10.64 18.29 -16.34
C GLU A 244 10.52 17.00 -15.52
N ILE A 245 9.30 16.57 -15.20
CA ILE A 245 9.03 15.30 -14.49
C ILE A 245 9.63 14.12 -15.25
N SER A 246 9.43 14.06 -16.58
CA SER A 246 9.94 12.96 -17.39
C SER A 246 11.48 12.81 -17.26
N TYR A 247 12.21 13.91 -17.31
CA TYR A 247 13.67 13.86 -17.20
C TYR A 247 14.13 13.61 -15.76
N ARG A 248 13.46 14.20 -14.76
CA ARG A 248 13.77 13.95 -13.34
C ARG A 248 13.57 12.49 -12.94
N CYS A 249 12.57 11.82 -13.55
CA CYS A 249 12.32 10.40 -13.33
C CYS A 249 13.13 9.48 -14.25
N GLY A 250 14.14 10.01 -14.98
CA GLY A 250 15.08 9.21 -15.75
C GLY A 250 14.54 8.68 -17.08
N PHE A 251 13.44 9.23 -17.61
CA PHE A 251 13.00 8.93 -18.96
C PHE A 251 13.87 9.68 -19.99
N SER A 252 14.20 9.00 -21.09
CA SER A 252 15.02 9.58 -22.17
C SER A 252 14.27 10.66 -22.98
N SER A 253 12.94 10.68 -22.92
CA SER A 253 12.10 11.72 -23.51
C SER A 253 10.69 11.70 -22.92
N PRO A 254 9.94 12.82 -23.02
CA PRO A 254 8.54 12.87 -22.61
C PRO A 254 7.66 11.83 -23.30
N ARG A 255 7.93 11.49 -24.56
CA ARG A 255 7.19 10.45 -25.29
C ARG A 255 7.24 9.10 -24.59
N TYR A 256 8.40 8.69 -24.09
CA TYR A 256 8.53 7.42 -23.37
C TYR A 256 7.87 7.47 -21.98
N PHE A 257 7.92 8.63 -21.32
CA PHE A 257 7.21 8.85 -20.06
C PHE A 257 5.69 8.70 -20.27
N TYR A 258 5.12 9.41 -21.25
CA TYR A 258 3.67 9.34 -21.53
C TYR A 258 3.23 7.92 -21.83
N ALA A 259 3.96 7.19 -22.69
CA ALA A 259 3.63 5.82 -23.04
C ALA A 259 3.73 4.86 -21.83
N ALA A 260 4.72 5.04 -20.95
CA ALA A 260 4.85 4.23 -19.75
C ALA A 260 3.78 4.55 -18.72
N PHE A 261 3.46 5.83 -18.52
CA PHE A 261 2.43 6.27 -17.59
C PHE A 261 1.04 5.78 -18.03
N ASP A 262 0.68 5.95 -19.30
CA ASP A 262 -0.58 5.46 -19.85
C ASP A 262 -0.72 3.94 -19.71
N ALA A 263 0.37 3.19 -19.90
CA ALA A 263 0.36 1.73 -19.75
C ALA A 263 0.05 1.26 -18.31
N TRP A 264 0.39 2.04 -17.29
CA TRP A 264 0.18 1.68 -15.87
C TRP A 264 -1.05 2.38 -15.25
N TRP A 265 -1.27 3.65 -15.56
CA TRP A 265 -2.36 4.47 -15.01
C TRP A 265 -3.60 4.54 -15.91
N GLY A 266 -3.54 4.00 -17.13
CA GLY A 266 -4.66 4.01 -18.06
C GLY A 266 -5.04 5.39 -18.60
N CYS A 267 -4.20 6.40 -18.35
CA CYS A 267 -4.44 7.77 -18.78
C CYS A 267 -3.12 8.56 -18.96
N THR A 268 -3.20 9.73 -19.59
CA THR A 268 -2.01 10.59 -19.73
C THR A 268 -1.66 11.27 -18.39
N PRO A 269 -0.38 11.63 -18.16
CA PRO A 269 0.02 12.42 -16.96
C PRO A 269 -0.78 13.72 -16.81
N HIS A 270 -1.15 14.36 -17.93
CA HIS A 270 -1.95 15.58 -17.90
C HIS A 270 -3.38 15.31 -17.40
N ALA A 271 -4.05 14.32 -17.98
CA ALA A 271 -5.40 13.94 -17.58
C ALA A 271 -5.45 13.47 -16.12
N HIS A 272 -4.40 12.76 -15.65
CA HIS A 272 -4.29 12.35 -14.26
C HIS A 272 -4.21 13.55 -13.31
N ARG A 273 -3.35 14.53 -13.59
CA ARG A 273 -3.25 15.77 -12.82
C ARG A 273 -4.57 16.54 -12.80
N GLU A 274 -5.24 16.70 -13.94
CA GLU A 274 -6.53 17.39 -14.04
C GLU A 274 -7.62 16.67 -13.24
N HIS A 275 -7.65 15.34 -13.29
CA HIS A 275 -8.59 14.55 -12.50
C HIS A 275 -8.43 14.82 -10.99
N TYR A 276 -7.20 14.78 -10.46
CA TYR A 276 -6.94 15.06 -9.05
C TYR A 276 -7.24 16.52 -8.68
N GLN A 277 -6.96 17.48 -9.55
CA GLN A 277 -7.29 18.87 -9.32
C GLN A 277 -8.81 19.08 -9.22
N ALA A 278 -9.56 18.54 -10.17
CA ALA A 278 -11.04 18.61 -10.15
C ALA A 278 -11.62 17.85 -8.95
N TYR A 279 -10.99 16.72 -8.57
CA TYR A 279 -11.38 16.00 -7.37
C TYR A 279 -11.18 16.86 -6.12
N MET A 280 -10.07 17.55 -5.96
CA MET A 280 -9.76 18.40 -4.79
C MET A 280 -10.58 19.70 -4.71
N GLU A 281 -11.28 20.11 -5.77
CA GLU A 281 -12.20 21.24 -5.74
C GLU A 281 -13.53 20.93 -5.05
N GLN A 282 -13.85 19.64 -4.89
CA GLN A 282 -15.09 19.22 -4.24
C GLN A 282 -14.86 19.09 -2.73
N PRO A 283 -15.87 19.39 -1.90
CA PRO A 283 -15.73 19.32 -0.46
C PRO A 283 -15.50 17.88 0.01
N CYS A 284 -14.63 17.73 0.99
CA CYS A 284 -14.46 16.48 1.72
C CYS A 284 -15.51 16.35 2.81
N GLU A 285 -16.08 15.18 2.96
CA GLU A 285 -17.06 14.87 3.97
C GLU A 285 -16.78 13.47 4.53
N MET A 286 -16.34 13.46 5.78
CA MET A 286 -16.14 12.25 6.56
C MET A 286 -16.44 12.53 8.02
N THR A 287 -17.01 11.59 8.72
CA THR A 287 -17.31 11.69 10.13
C THR A 287 -16.48 10.65 10.91
N LEU A 288 -15.64 11.16 11.81
CA LEU A 288 -14.99 10.30 12.81
C LEU A 288 -16.04 9.89 13.85
N ILE A 289 -16.18 8.60 14.07
CA ILE A 289 -17.09 8.05 15.07
C ILE A 289 -16.42 8.14 16.44
N ASP A 290 -17.14 8.66 17.43
CA ASP A 290 -16.65 8.74 18.80
C ASP A 290 -16.29 7.33 19.32
N PRO A 291 -15.20 7.13 20.08
CA PRO A 291 -14.81 5.82 20.61
C PRO A 291 -15.90 5.10 21.37
N ALA A 292 -16.74 5.82 22.12
CA ALA A 292 -17.84 5.22 22.87
C ALA A 292 -18.95 4.61 21.95
N GLU A 293 -19.14 5.19 20.75
CA GLU A 293 -20.04 4.66 19.72
C GLU A 293 -19.33 3.61 18.86
N ALA A 294 -18.06 3.84 18.54
CA ALA A 294 -17.24 2.98 17.69
C ALA A 294 -17.04 1.58 18.28
N LEU A 295 -16.85 1.49 19.59
CA LEU A 295 -16.54 0.23 20.28
C LEU A 295 -17.67 -0.82 20.13
N PRO A 296 -18.97 -0.51 20.39
CA PRO A 296 -20.06 -1.46 20.15
C PRO A 296 -20.18 -1.89 18.68
N LEU A 297 -19.94 -0.97 17.74
CA LEU A 297 -19.98 -1.27 16.31
C LEU A 297 -18.88 -2.25 15.92
N LEU A 298 -17.68 -2.02 16.38
CA LEU A 298 -16.55 -2.94 16.13
C LEU A 298 -16.77 -4.30 16.79
N GLN A 299 -17.25 -4.34 18.03
CA GLN A 299 -17.59 -5.59 18.72
C GLN A 299 -18.65 -6.40 17.98
N HIS A 300 -19.71 -5.74 17.50
CA HIS A 300 -20.75 -6.39 16.70
C HIS A 300 -20.16 -7.03 15.44
N PHE A 301 -19.30 -6.30 14.71
CA PHE A 301 -18.65 -6.79 13.51
C PHE A 301 -17.71 -7.97 13.81
N ILE A 302 -16.87 -7.89 14.83
CA ILE A 302 -15.95 -8.96 15.24
C ILE A 302 -16.74 -10.22 15.59
N THR A 303 -17.85 -10.09 16.33
CA THR A 303 -18.71 -11.22 16.69
C THR A 303 -19.26 -11.90 15.45
N ARG A 304 -19.80 -11.13 14.52
CA ARG A 304 -20.29 -11.63 13.23
C ARG A 304 -19.18 -12.31 12.42
N TRP A 305 -18.02 -11.70 12.35
CA TRP A 305 -16.83 -12.24 11.66
C TRP A 305 -16.42 -13.61 12.22
N HIS A 306 -16.37 -13.77 13.53
CA HIS A 306 -16.01 -15.05 14.15
C HIS A 306 -17.07 -16.13 13.94
N ILE A 307 -18.36 -15.79 13.94
CA ILE A 307 -19.44 -16.72 13.64
C ILE A 307 -19.36 -17.22 12.19
N GLU A 308 -19.17 -16.31 11.23
CA GLU A 308 -19.02 -16.66 9.81
C GLU A 308 -17.77 -17.51 9.55
N LYS A 309 -16.67 -17.24 10.26
CA LYS A 309 -15.44 -18.02 10.21
C LYS A 309 -15.68 -19.47 10.68
N THR A 310 -16.41 -19.66 11.79
CA THR A 310 -16.72 -20.98 12.35
C THR A 310 -17.67 -21.79 11.46
N MET A 311 -18.55 -21.14 10.69
CA MET A 311 -19.46 -21.81 9.77
C MET A 311 -18.81 -22.24 8.44
N ARG A 312 -17.63 -21.68 8.10
CA ARG A 312 -16.90 -21.99 6.86
C ARG A 312 -15.75 -22.98 7.05
N THR A 313 -15.44 -23.38 8.28
CA THR A 313 -14.51 -24.45 8.65
C THR A 313 -15.26 -25.74 8.91
#